data_3d1c572d7e56069773668af3553474b4
#
_entry.id   3d1c572d7e56069773668af3553474b4
#
_cell.length_a   1.000
_cell.length_b   1.000
_cell.length_c   1.000
_cell.angle_alpha   90.00
_cell.angle_beta   90.00
_cell.angle_gamma   90.00
#
_symmetry.space_group_name_H-M   'P 1'
#
loop_
_entity.id
_entity.type
_entity.pdbx_description
1 polymer ?
#
loop_
_entity_poly.entity_id
_entity_poly.type
_entity_poly.pdbx_seq_one_letter_code
_entity_poly.pdbx_strand_id
1 'polypeptide(L)'
;MAALTYLLWLTTREGLRPETAAALVRRFGTAEAAYFADPGEYELLSLSERLCRSLADKSLERAERILGDCDRLGVTLLTYQDAAYPERLLQLHDFPLVLYVKGRLFRFDEELAVAIVGSRECTPYGVAMAGRLGLELARSGALVLSGLAQGIDAAALKGALQGGGPAVSVLAGGVDVVYPRRNQGLYEDVAAAGAILSENPPGTPPEGWRFPIRNRILSGLSAGVAAVEAAEHSGTLITARLALDQNREVFAVPGPADAPMSAGTNGLIARGEAKLIRSAQDILVEYVTRFPHKVRQAPPLSREGAEARLEAAAEPAPEPVPRPAERNPLPLRPRSELEAMGDEPRAIFALLSGRALVPDEIVGRTEIPARRVNTALTLLQAQGYLNELPGKRFTAAVRFDD
;
A
#
# COMPACT_ATOMS: atom_id res chain seq x y z
N MET A 1 -4.87 -28.68 20.20
CA MET A 1 -3.43 -28.44 19.86
C MET A 1 -2.94 -29.42 18.79
N ALA A 2 -3.15 -30.76 18.92
CA ALA A 2 -2.65 -31.71 17.92
C ALA A 2 -3.10 -31.44 16.46
N ALA A 3 -4.40 -31.17 16.22
CA ALA A 3 -4.92 -30.89 14.89
C ALA A 3 -4.27 -29.67 14.23
N LEU A 4 -3.97 -28.60 15.00
CA LEU A 4 -3.29 -27.42 14.52
C LEU A 4 -1.84 -27.69 14.12
N THR A 5 -1.13 -28.55 14.87
CA THR A 5 0.25 -28.94 14.55
C THR A 5 0.32 -29.65 13.19
N TYR A 6 -0.61 -30.60 12.92
CA TYR A 6 -0.69 -31.27 11.63
C TYR A 6 -1.05 -30.30 10.49
N LEU A 7 -1.91 -29.32 10.76
CA LEU A 7 -2.26 -28.30 9.76
C LEU A 7 -1.05 -27.43 9.42
N LEU A 8 -0.28 -26.98 10.41
CA LEU A 8 0.97 -26.23 10.20
C LEU A 8 2.05 -27.09 9.52
N TRP A 9 2.14 -28.41 9.86
CA TRP A 9 2.98 -29.31 9.13
C TRP A 9 2.60 -29.32 7.65
N LEU A 10 1.32 -29.49 7.31
CA LEU A 10 0.87 -29.53 5.92
C LEU A 10 1.21 -28.22 5.19
N THR A 11 0.83 -27.07 5.75
CA THR A 11 1.03 -25.75 5.09
C THR A 11 2.49 -25.37 4.89
N THR A 12 3.42 -26.07 5.54
CA THR A 12 4.87 -25.80 5.42
C THR A 12 5.60 -26.80 4.52
N ARG A 13 4.88 -27.66 3.80
CA ARG A 13 5.51 -28.64 2.89
C ARG A 13 6.11 -27.96 1.68
N GLU A 14 7.30 -28.39 1.28
CA GLU A 14 7.98 -27.86 0.11
C GLU A 14 7.25 -28.23 -1.18
N GLY A 15 7.07 -27.27 -2.06
CA GLY A 15 6.37 -27.48 -3.33
C GLY A 15 4.84 -27.47 -3.20
N LEU A 16 4.30 -27.27 -2.00
CA LEU A 16 2.86 -27.11 -1.78
C LEU A 16 2.39 -25.77 -2.33
N ARG A 17 1.39 -25.83 -3.21
CA ARG A 17 0.65 -24.66 -3.72
C ARG A 17 -0.69 -24.52 -2.99
N PRO A 18 -1.27 -23.32 -2.92
CA PRO A 18 -2.57 -23.13 -2.26
C PRO A 18 -3.67 -24.07 -2.78
N GLU A 19 -3.77 -24.25 -4.10
CA GLU A 19 -4.76 -25.12 -4.72
C GLU A 19 -4.58 -26.57 -4.29
N THR A 20 -3.31 -27.01 -4.23
CA THR A 20 -2.97 -28.37 -3.81
C THR A 20 -3.24 -28.56 -2.31
N ALA A 21 -2.96 -27.56 -1.48
CA ALA A 21 -3.26 -27.58 -0.05
C ALA A 21 -4.75 -27.77 0.21
N ALA A 22 -5.59 -26.97 -0.46
CA ALA A 22 -7.04 -27.08 -0.39
C ALA A 22 -7.55 -28.44 -0.92
N ALA A 23 -6.96 -28.94 -2.03
CA ALA A 23 -7.31 -30.26 -2.57
C ALA A 23 -6.97 -31.40 -1.62
N LEU A 24 -5.81 -31.35 -0.95
CA LEU A 24 -5.39 -32.36 0.02
C LEU A 24 -6.35 -32.43 1.21
N VAL A 25 -6.73 -31.28 1.80
CA VAL A 25 -7.69 -31.31 2.92
C VAL A 25 -9.10 -31.73 2.49
N ARG A 26 -9.53 -31.40 1.27
CA ARG A 26 -10.81 -31.90 0.72
C ARG A 26 -10.74 -33.43 0.49
N ARG A 27 -9.60 -33.96 0.04
CA ARG A 27 -9.41 -35.41 -0.23
C ARG A 27 -9.34 -36.22 1.02
N PHE A 28 -8.55 -35.79 2.02
CA PHE A 28 -8.32 -36.53 3.26
C PHE A 28 -9.27 -36.13 4.39
N GLY A 29 -10.06 -35.07 4.21
CA GLY A 29 -10.95 -34.49 5.22
C GLY A 29 -10.23 -33.59 6.24
N THR A 30 -9.05 -33.98 6.72
CA THR A 30 -8.25 -33.20 7.67
C THR A 30 -6.75 -33.26 7.34
N ALA A 31 -5.99 -32.28 7.83
CA ALA A 31 -4.53 -32.32 7.74
C ALA A 31 -3.92 -33.48 8.56
N GLU A 32 -4.56 -33.87 9.65
CA GLU A 32 -4.16 -35.05 10.44
C GLU A 32 -4.30 -36.35 9.64
N ALA A 33 -5.44 -36.56 8.97
CA ALA A 33 -5.63 -37.69 8.09
C ALA A 33 -4.61 -37.69 6.92
N ALA A 34 -4.32 -36.54 6.35
CA ALA A 34 -3.25 -36.40 5.37
C ALA A 34 -1.87 -36.74 5.95
N TYR A 35 -1.59 -36.36 7.20
CA TYR A 35 -0.31 -36.71 7.87
C TYR A 35 -0.12 -38.20 8.03
N PHE A 36 -1.16 -38.95 8.42
CA PHE A 36 -1.11 -40.41 8.64
C PHE A 36 -1.37 -41.24 7.38
N ALA A 37 -1.66 -40.61 6.24
CA ALA A 37 -1.87 -41.29 4.97
C ALA A 37 -0.61 -42.03 4.52
N ASP A 38 -0.81 -43.19 3.86
CA ASP A 38 0.28 -43.97 3.27
C ASP A 38 0.94 -43.16 2.13
N PRO A 39 2.27 -43.19 2.01
CA PRO A 39 2.98 -42.52 0.90
C PRO A 39 2.42 -42.88 -0.48
N GLY A 40 1.97 -44.10 -0.72
CA GLY A 40 1.35 -44.53 -1.96
C GLY A 40 0.05 -43.77 -2.31
N GLU A 41 -0.67 -43.26 -1.29
CA GLU A 41 -1.87 -42.45 -1.53
C GLU A 41 -1.53 -41.08 -2.14
N TYR A 42 -0.37 -40.50 -1.83
CA TYR A 42 0.09 -39.24 -2.42
C TYR A 42 0.48 -39.41 -3.90
N GLU A 43 1.06 -40.58 -4.25
CA GLU A 43 1.44 -40.88 -5.64
C GLU A 43 0.22 -40.95 -6.56
N LEU A 44 -0.93 -41.40 -6.04
CA LEU A 44 -2.19 -41.41 -6.81
C LEU A 44 -2.78 -40.03 -7.09
N LEU A 45 -2.29 -38.99 -6.44
CA LEU A 45 -2.79 -37.62 -6.59
C LEU A 45 -2.04 -36.78 -7.67
N SER A 46 -1.18 -37.41 -8.45
CA SER A 46 -0.38 -36.72 -9.48
C SER A 46 0.41 -35.51 -8.95
N LEU A 47 0.89 -35.60 -7.70
CA LEU A 47 1.70 -34.58 -7.06
C LEU A 47 3.14 -34.60 -7.62
N SER A 48 3.84 -33.46 -7.51
CA SER A 48 5.25 -33.43 -7.89
C SER A 48 6.10 -34.30 -6.93
N GLU A 49 7.16 -34.90 -7.43
CA GLU A 49 8.10 -35.72 -6.60
C GLU A 49 8.64 -34.91 -5.41
N ARG A 50 8.87 -33.61 -5.58
CA ARG A 50 9.32 -32.72 -4.50
C ARG A 50 8.29 -32.67 -3.39
N LEU A 51 7.01 -32.54 -3.74
CA LEU A 51 5.93 -32.50 -2.76
C LEU A 51 5.72 -33.84 -2.09
N CYS A 52 5.74 -34.94 -2.84
CA CYS A 52 5.63 -36.31 -2.27
C CYS A 52 6.74 -36.58 -1.25
N ARG A 53 7.98 -36.25 -1.57
CA ARG A 53 9.11 -36.35 -0.63
C ARG A 53 8.90 -35.46 0.61
N SER A 54 8.38 -34.27 0.43
CA SER A 54 8.12 -33.36 1.55
C SER A 54 6.96 -33.87 2.44
N LEU A 55 5.94 -34.53 1.88
CA LEU A 55 4.83 -35.13 2.62
C LEU A 55 5.26 -36.43 3.35
N ALA A 56 6.28 -37.12 2.84
CA ALA A 56 6.87 -38.26 3.51
C ALA A 56 7.68 -37.87 4.76
N ASP A 57 8.19 -36.64 4.83
CA ASP A 57 8.82 -36.11 6.04
C ASP A 57 7.76 -35.76 7.09
N LYS A 58 7.72 -36.59 8.16
CA LYS A 58 6.75 -36.47 9.25
C LYS A 58 7.27 -35.67 10.44
N SER A 59 8.40 -34.94 10.31
CA SER A 59 8.89 -34.06 11.37
C SER A 59 7.90 -32.95 11.66
N LEU A 60 7.54 -32.76 12.92
CA LEU A 60 6.68 -31.69 13.42
C LEU A 60 7.44 -30.48 13.98
N GLU A 61 8.77 -30.55 14.04
CA GLU A 61 9.62 -29.49 14.65
C GLU A 61 9.38 -28.12 14.07
N ARG A 62 9.12 -28.02 12.75
CA ARG A 62 8.83 -26.76 12.10
C ARG A 62 7.47 -26.20 12.53
N ALA A 63 6.46 -27.08 12.67
CA ALA A 63 5.13 -26.69 13.13
C ALA A 63 5.17 -26.19 14.59
N GLU A 64 5.90 -26.89 15.45
CA GLU A 64 6.08 -26.54 16.86
C GLU A 64 6.82 -25.21 17.00
N ARG A 65 7.85 -24.97 16.20
CA ARG A 65 8.56 -23.70 16.14
C ARG A 65 7.64 -22.54 15.74
N ILE A 66 6.79 -22.74 14.74
CA ILE A 66 5.81 -21.74 14.29
C ILE A 66 4.82 -21.42 15.42
N LEU A 67 4.33 -22.41 16.15
CA LEU A 67 3.46 -22.20 17.32
C LEU A 67 4.15 -21.33 18.37
N GLY A 68 5.39 -21.66 18.73
CA GLY A 68 6.17 -20.87 19.68
C GLY A 68 6.44 -19.44 19.20
N ASP A 69 6.69 -19.24 17.90
CA ASP A 69 6.86 -17.91 17.32
C ASP A 69 5.55 -17.11 17.36
N CYS A 70 4.42 -17.72 17.07
CA CYS A 70 3.11 -17.07 17.15
C CYS A 70 2.80 -16.63 18.59
N ASP A 71 3.03 -17.50 19.58
CA ASP A 71 2.83 -17.16 20.99
C ASP A 71 3.71 -15.98 21.41
N ARG A 72 5.00 -16.00 21.07
CA ARG A 72 5.95 -14.94 21.37
C ARG A 72 5.61 -13.60 20.72
N LEU A 73 5.05 -13.63 19.50
CA LEU A 73 4.71 -12.43 18.72
C LEU A 73 3.29 -11.93 18.95
N GLY A 74 2.48 -12.64 19.74
CA GLY A 74 1.06 -12.33 19.97
C GLY A 74 0.24 -12.47 18.66
N VAL A 75 0.55 -13.48 17.85
CA VAL A 75 -0.11 -13.79 16.59
C VAL A 75 -1.18 -14.85 16.82
N THR A 76 -2.42 -14.53 16.48
CA THR A 76 -3.53 -15.48 16.50
C THR A 76 -3.54 -16.31 15.22
N LEU A 77 -3.68 -17.62 15.35
CA LEU A 77 -3.87 -18.54 14.23
C LEU A 77 -5.38 -18.74 14.02
N LEU A 78 -5.83 -18.45 12.80
CA LEU A 78 -7.20 -18.66 12.38
C LEU A 78 -7.20 -19.71 11.26
N THR A 79 -7.81 -20.86 11.52
CA THR A 79 -7.83 -21.99 10.59
C THR A 79 -9.16 -22.09 9.85
N TYR A 80 -9.17 -22.74 8.69
CA TYR A 80 -10.37 -22.96 7.91
C TYR A 80 -11.49 -23.75 8.63
N GLN A 81 -11.17 -24.38 9.77
CA GLN A 81 -12.09 -25.13 10.61
C GLN A 81 -12.71 -24.28 11.73
N ASP A 82 -12.18 -23.09 11.97
CA ASP A 82 -12.66 -22.23 13.05
C ASP A 82 -13.97 -21.52 12.65
N ALA A 83 -14.90 -21.44 13.56
CA ALA A 83 -16.19 -20.74 13.34
C ALA A 83 -16.04 -19.23 13.00
N ALA A 84 -14.92 -18.63 13.34
CA ALA A 84 -14.60 -17.24 13.00
C ALA A 84 -13.92 -17.10 11.64
N TYR A 85 -13.61 -18.20 10.94
CA TYR A 85 -12.98 -18.13 9.63
C TYR A 85 -13.98 -17.61 8.59
N PRO A 86 -13.58 -16.67 7.72
CA PRO A 86 -14.49 -16.07 6.75
C PRO A 86 -15.03 -17.07 5.74
N GLU A 87 -16.38 -17.26 5.70
CA GLU A 87 -17.03 -18.12 4.71
C GLU A 87 -16.72 -17.71 3.28
N ARG A 88 -16.57 -16.37 3.06
CA ARG A 88 -16.20 -15.82 1.75
C ARG A 88 -14.82 -16.28 1.27
N LEU A 89 -13.92 -16.70 2.15
CA LEU A 89 -12.65 -17.33 1.78
C LEU A 89 -12.80 -18.82 1.48
N LEU A 90 -13.68 -19.55 2.19
CA LEU A 90 -13.95 -20.95 1.92
C LEU A 90 -14.53 -21.21 0.52
N GLN A 91 -15.15 -20.18 -0.08
CA GLN A 91 -15.65 -20.21 -1.46
C GLN A 91 -14.54 -20.25 -2.51
N LEU A 92 -13.29 -19.90 -2.14
CA LEU A 92 -12.16 -19.95 -3.06
C LEU A 92 -11.74 -21.42 -3.31
N HIS A 93 -11.34 -21.71 -4.54
CA HIS A 93 -10.82 -23.05 -4.86
C HIS A 93 -9.47 -23.34 -4.16
N ASP A 94 -8.75 -22.28 -3.83
CA ASP A 94 -7.40 -22.25 -3.26
C ASP A 94 -7.38 -21.51 -1.91
N PHE A 95 -8.45 -21.66 -1.10
CA PHE A 95 -8.57 -20.97 0.17
C PHE A 95 -7.38 -21.23 1.11
N PRO A 96 -6.92 -20.21 1.88
CA PRO A 96 -5.83 -20.38 2.82
C PRO A 96 -6.25 -21.28 3.98
N LEU A 97 -5.51 -22.36 4.23
CA LEU A 97 -5.83 -23.27 5.33
C LEU A 97 -5.63 -22.64 6.70
N VAL A 98 -4.69 -21.69 6.81
CA VAL A 98 -4.35 -20.95 8.02
C VAL A 98 -4.15 -19.50 7.66
N LEU A 99 -4.69 -18.61 8.48
CA LEU A 99 -4.38 -17.18 8.49
C LEU A 99 -3.68 -16.83 9.81
N TYR A 100 -2.54 -16.20 9.70
CA TYR A 100 -1.82 -15.59 10.81
C TYR A 100 -2.36 -14.16 10.98
N VAL A 101 -2.84 -13.84 12.19
CA VAL A 101 -3.52 -12.58 12.48
C VAL A 101 -2.79 -11.86 13.60
N LYS A 102 -2.35 -10.62 13.34
CA LYS A 102 -1.83 -9.72 14.36
C LYS A 102 -2.76 -8.52 14.50
N GLY A 103 -3.21 -8.24 15.71
CA GLY A 103 -4.24 -7.23 15.98
C GLY A 103 -5.62 -7.84 16.21
N ARG A 104 -6.66 -7.14 15.78
CA ARG A 104 -8.05 -7.51 16.02
C ARG A 104 -8.52 -8.60 15.06
N LEU A 105 -9.22 -9.62 15.58
CA LEU A 105 -9.91 -10.60 14.76
C LEU A 105 -11.30 -10.04 14.34
N PHE A 106 -11.53 -9.92 13.04
CA PHE A 106 -12.79 -9.45 12.46
C PHE A 106 -13.66 -10.62 12.01
N ARG A 107 -14.99 -10.46 12.15
CA ARG A 107 -15.98 -11.31 11.50
C ARG A 107 -16.23 -10.75 10.09
N PHE A 108 -15.36 -11.07 9.16
CA PHE A 108 -15.38 -10.47 7.81
C PHE A 108 -16.71 -10.61 7.09
N ASP A 109 -17.46 -11.69 7.33
CA ASP A 109 -18.76 -11.92 6.65
C ASP A 109 -19.86 -10.96 7.13
N GLU A 110 -19.68 -10.39 8.32
CA GLU A 110 -20.55 -9.36 8.90
C GLU A 110 -20.09 -7.93 8.51
N GLU A 111 -18.88 -7.76 7.95
CA GLU A 111 -18.33 -6.47 7.63
C GLU A 111 -18.47 -6.12 6.14
N LEU A 112 -18.82 -4.86 5.86
CA LEU A 112 -18.61 -4.30 4.53
C LEU A 112 -17.11 -4.03 4.34
N ALA A 113 -16.40 -5.03 3.90
CA ALA A 113 -14.98 -4.95 3.64
C ALA A 113 -14.73 -4.52 2.19
N VAL A 114 -14.00 -3.42 1.98
CA VAL A 114 -13.65 -2.90 0.65
C VAL A 114 -12.14 -2.84 0.51
N ALA A 115 -11.59 -3.54 -0.48
CA ALA A 115 -10.17 -3.42 -0.79
C ALA A 115 -9.92 -2.21 -1.68
N ILE A 116 -8.91 -1.40 -1.34
CA ILE A 116 -8.41 -0.32 -2.20
C ILE A 116 -7.01 -0.72 -2.66
N VAL A 117 -6.82 -0.80 -3.96
CA VAL A 117 -5.57 -1.24 -4.59
C VAL A 117 -5.15 -0.29 -5.70
N GLY A 118 -3.85 -0.28 -6.00
CA GLY A 118 -3.35 0.54 -7.08
C GLY A 118 -1.84 0.50 -7.22
N SER A 119 -1.34 1.38 -8.07
CA SER A 119 0.08 1.49 -8.38
C SER A 119 0.92 1.83 -7.16
N ARG A 120 2.13 1.26 -7.13
CA ARG A 120 3.19 1.65 -6.19
C ARG A 120 3.83 2.98 -6.59
N GLU A 121 3.88 3.26 -7.89
CA GLU A 121 4.36 4.50 -8.50
C GLU A 121 3.16 5.32 -8.97
N CYS A 122 2.37 5.81 -8.02
CA CYS A 122 1.15 6.55 -8.28
C CYS A 122 1.40 8.07 -8.38
N THR A 123 0.48 8.76 -9.04
CA THR A 123 0.50 10.22 -9.13
C THR A 123 -0.03 10.88 -7.84
N PRO A 124 0.20 12.19 -7.64
CA PRO A 124 -0.45 12.93 -6.55
C PRO A 124 -1.99 12.82 -6.57
N TYR A 125 -2.60 12.74 -7.76
CA TYR A 125 -4.04 12.48 -7.92
C TYR A 125 -4.44 11.13 -7.32
N GLY A 126 -3.71 10.06 -7.66
CA GLY A 126 -3.97 8.73 -7.13
C GLY A 126 -3.85 8.66 -5.61
N VAL A 127 -2.79 9.29 -5.04
CA VAL A 127 -2.61 9.39 -3.58
C VAL A 127 -3.80 10.09 -2.92
N ALA A 128 -4.21 11.25 -3.46
CA ALA A 128 -5.34 12.02 -2.92
C ALA A 128 -6.66 11.24 -3.01
N MET A 129 -6.92 10.59 -4.14
CA MET A 129 -8.12 9.76 -4.34
C MET A 129 -8.16 8.55 -3.42
N ALA A 130 -7.05 7.81 -3.29
CA ALA A 130 -6.97 6.65 -2.40
C ALA A 130 -7.17 7.04 -0.93
N GLY A 131 -6.52 8.13 -0.49
CA GLY A 131 -6.67 8.66 0.86
C GLY A 131 -8.10 9.09 1.15
N ARG A 132 -8.73 9.82 0.22
CA ARG A 132 -10.12 10.26 0.34
C ARG A 132 -11.09 9.07 0.38
N LEU A 133 -10.95 8.10 -0.53
CA LEU A 133 -11.79 6.90 -0.53
C LEU A 133 -11.65 6.13 0.78
N GLY A 134 -10.43 5.92 1.27
CA GLY A 134 -10.19 5.26 2.56
C GLY A 134 -10.86 5.97 3.72
N LEU A 135 -10.72 7.30 3.79
CA LEU A 135 -11.32 8.13 4.83
C LEU A 135 -12.87 8.11 4.78
N GLU A 136 -13.45 8.29 3.59
CA GLU A 136 -14.91 8.33 3.42
C GLU A 136 -15.54 6.96 3.70
N LEU A 137 -14.94 5.85 3.22
CA LEU A 137 -15.39 4.49 3.49
C LEU A 137 -15.35 4.18 5.00
N ALA A 138 -14.25 4.49 5.66
CA ALA A 138 -14.10 4.26 7.10
C ALA A 138 -15.13 5.05 7.92
N ARG A 139 -15.35 6.33 7.59
CA ARG A 139 -16.38 7.17 8.23
C ARG A 139 -17.78 6.63 8.04
N SER A 140 -18.02 5.97 6.91
CA SER A 140 -19.32 5.33 6.61
C SER A 140 -19.47 3.95 7.24
N GLY A 141 -18.47 3.46 7.99
CA GLY A 141 -18.53 2.19 8.71
C GLY A 141 -18.02 0.99 7.89
N ALA A 142 -17.44 1.21 6.71
CA ALA A 142 -16.81 0.15 5.94
C ALA A 142 -15.41 -0.18 6.49
N LEU A 143 -15.03 -1.45 6.40
CA LEU A 143 -13.69 -1.94 6.72
C LEU A 143 -12.80 -1.80 5.48
N VAL A 144 -11.76 -0.99 5.56
CA VAL A 144 -10.83 -0.77 4.44
C VAL A 144 -9.71 -1.80 4.48
N LEU A 145 -9.54 -2.51 3.37
CA LEU A 145 -8.47 -3.50 3.18
C LEU A 145 -7.44 -2.99 2.16
N SER A 146 -6.17 -3.32 2.36
CA SER A 146 -5.13 -3.12 1.35
C SER A 146 -3.90 -4.02 1.58
N GLY A 147 -2.88 -3.88 0.74
CA GLY A 147 -1.68 -4.72 0.78
C GLY A 147 -0.47 -4.11 1.47
N LEU A 148 -0.58 -2.96 2.12
CA LEU A 148 0.51 -2.23 2.77
C LEU A 148 1.67 -1.82 1.83
N ALA A 149 1.49 -1.92 0.52
CA ALA A 149 2.50 -1.46 -0.43
C ALA A 149 2.65 0.08 -0.38
N GLN A 150 3.71 0.59 -1.00
CA GLN A 150 3.82 2.03 -1.20
C GLN A 150 2.74 2.53 -2.19
N GLY A 151 2.50 3.84 -2.19
CA GLY A 151 1.56 4.44 -3.14
C GLY A 151 0.12 4.30 -2.67
N ILE A 152 -0.74 3.78 -3.53
CA ILE A 152 -2.19 3.71 -3.33
C ILE A 152 -2.56 2.95 -2.04
N ASP A 153 -1.95 1.78 -1.81
CA ASP A 153 -2.24 0.96 -0.63
C ASP A 153 -2.01 1.75 0.67
N ALA A 154 -0.84 2.38 0.79
CA ALA A 154 -0.49 3.17 1.97
C ALA A 154 -1.39 4.40 2.14
N ALA A 155 -1.74 5.08 1.04
CA ALA A 155 -2.64 6.23 1.08
C ALA A 155 -4.04 5.84 1.56
N ALA A 156 -4.58 4.72 1.06
CA ALA A 156 -5.89 4.21 1.45
C ALA A 156 -5.96 3.83 2.93
N LEU A 157 -4.96 3.09 3.44
CA LEU A 157 -4.89 2.69 4.85
C LEU A 157 -4.76 3.91 5.77
N LYS A 158 -3.90 4.88 5.42
CA LYS A 158 -3.79 6.15 6.16
C LYS A 158 -5.12 6.90 6.18
N GLY A 159 -5.79 6.99 5.04
CA GLY A 159 -7.12 7.61 4.95
C GLY A 159 -8.13 6.93 5.86
N ALA A 160 -8.18 5.59 5.89
CA ALA A 160 -9.07 4.84 6.77
C ALA A 160 -8.82 5.14 8.25
N LEU A 161 -7.57 5.12 8.68
CA LEU A 161 -7.18 5.46 10.05
C LEU A 161 -7.52 6.91 10.40
N GLN A 162 -7.31 7.87 9.49
CA GLN A 162 -7.72 9.27 9.66
C GLN A 162 -9.24 9.43 9.73
N GLY A 163 -9.99 8.53 9.07
CA GLY A 163 -11.45 8.46 9.17
C GLY A 163 -11.94 7.93 10.51
N GLY A 164 -11.07 7.44 11.39
CA GLY A 164 -11.38 6.84 12.68
C GLY A 164 -11.91 5.41 12.59
N GLY A 165 -11.83 4.77 11.40
CA GLY A 165 -12.20 3.36 11.21
C GLY A 165 -11.00 2.43 11.29
N PRO A 166 -11.25 1.14 11.54
CA PRO A 166 -10.20 0.12 11.47
C PRO A 166 -9.75 -0.08 10.02
N ALA A 167 -8.48 -0.46 9.87
CA ALA A 167 -7.89 -0.85 8.60
C ALA A 167 -7.31 -2.25 8.70
N VAL A 168 -7.35 -3.00 7.61
CA VAL A 168 -6.78 -4.35 7.55
C VAL A 168 -5.76 -4.43 6.43
N SER A 169 -4.63 -5.04 6.72
CA SER A 169 -3.63 -5.31 5.70
C SER A 169 -3.36 -6.79 5.56
N VAL A 170 -3.35 -7.28 4.32
CA VAL A 170 -2.90 -8.64 4.00
C VAL A 170 -1.47 -8.56 3.49
N LEU A 171 -0.55 -9.34 4.04
CA LEU A 171 0.88 -9.31 3.67
C LEU A 171 1.26 -10.50 2.79
N ALA A 172 2.29 -10.31 1.96
CA ALA A 172 2.88 -11.37 1.15
C ALA A 172 3.97 -12.16 1.89
N GLY A 173 4.56 -11.59 2.92
CA GLY A 173 5.49 -12.25 3.87
C GLY A 173 4.80 -12.61 5.17
N GLY A 174 5.55 -13.00 6.19
CA GLY A 174 5.05 -13.21 7.55
C GLY A 174 4.45 -11.94 8.14
N VAL A 175 3.52 -12.08 9.10
CA VAL A 175 2.85 -10.93 9.73
C VAL A 175 3.81 -10.01 10.49
N ASP A 176 4.98 -10.50 10.85
CA ASP A 176 6.07 -9.77 11.54
C ASP A 176 7.09 -9.16 10.58
N VAL A 177 6.97 -9.40 9.27
CA VAL A 177 7.91 -8.93 8.25
C VAL A 177 7.33 -7.72 7.52
N VAL A 178 7.78 -6.52 7.92
CA VAL A 178 7.29 -5.27 7.33
C VAL A 178 7.94 -4.98 5.99
N TYR A 179 7.12 -4.87 4.95
CA TYR A 179 7.56 -4.52 3.60
C TYR A 179 6.57 -3.58 2.90
N PRO A 180 7.03 -2.45 2.35
CA PRO A 180 8.38 -1.91 2.45
C PRO A 180 8.69 -1.36 3.86
N ARG A 181 9.96 -1.35 4.28
CA ARG A 181 10.37 -0.88 5.63
C ARG A 181 9.93 0.54 5.96
N ARG A 182 9.83 1.41 4.96
CA ARG A 182 9.35 2.79 5.14
C ARG A 182 7.90 2.89 5.65
N ASN A 183 7.11 1.83 5.50
CA ASN A 183 5.73 1.76 5.99
C ASN A 183 5.65 1.16 7.42
N GLN A 184 6.78 1.10 8.16
CA GLN A 184 6.83 0.56 9.53
C GLN A 184 5.79 1.23 10.45
N GLY A 185 5.76 2.56 10.52
CA GLY A 185 4.77 3.28 11.36
C GLY A 185 3.33 2.99 10.94
N LEU A 186 3.05 2.95 9.62
CA LEU A 186 1.72 2.58 9.13
C LEU A 186 1.34 1.14 9.47
N TYR A 187 2.30 0.21 9.43
CA TYR A 187 2.10 -1.16 9.87
C TYR A 187 1.68 -1.22 11.35
N GLU A 188 2.38 -0.48 12.21
CA GLU A 188 2.10 -0.42 13.64
C GLU A 188 0.71 0.17 13.91
N ASP A 189 0.36 1.27 13.22
CA ASP A 189 -0.97 1.90 13.31
C ASP A 189 -2.08 0.95 12.85
N VAL A 190 -1.90 0.23 11.74
CA VAL A 190 -2.87 -0.75 11.24
C VAL A 190 -3.00 -1.93 12.19
N ALA A 191 -1.90 -2.43 12.75
CA ALA A 191 -1.94 -3.52 13.73
C ALA A 191 -2.67 -3.11 15.02
N ALA A 192 -2.50 -1.86 15.45
CA ALA A 192 -3.12 -1.34 16.66
C ALA A 192 -4.62 -1.05 16.49
N ALA A 193 -5.02 -0.43 15.37
CA ALA A 193 -6.41 -0.04 15.13
C ALA A 193 -7.26 -1.10 14.41
N GLY A 194 -6.61 -2.07 13.77
CA GLY A 194 -7.24 -3.06 12.93
C GLY A 194 -6.54 -4.41 12.98
N ALA A 195 -6.09 -4.93 11.83
CA ALA A 195 -5.37 -6.19 11.76
C ALA A 195 -4.36 -6.27 10.62
N ILE A 196 -3.32 -7.04 10.85
CA ILE A 196 -2.39 -7.54 9.84
C ILE A 196 -2.64 -9.03 9.66
N LEU A 197 -2.81 -9.45 8.42
CA LEU A 197 -3.10 -10.83 8.03
C LEU A 197 -2.02 -11.38 7.11
N SER A 198 -1.71 -12.64 7.23
CA SER A 198 -0.90 -13.37 6.27
C SER A 198 -1.27 -14.85 6.22
N GLU A 199 -1.07 -15.49 5.07
CA GLU A 199 -1.08 -16.96 4.93
C GLU A 199 0.28 -17.59 5.27
N ASN A 200 1.32 -16.77 5.36
CA ASN A 200 2.68 -17.23 5.57
C ASN A 200 3.05 -17.17 7.06
N PRO A 201 3.79 -18.16 7.58
CA PRO A 201 4.25 -18.16 8.95
C PRO A 201 5.16 -16.95 9.26
N PRO A 202 5.28 -16.58 10.55
CA PRO A 202 6.24 -15.57 10.99
C PRO A 202 7.64 -15.78 10.43
N GLY A 203 8.38 -14.68 10.17
CA GLY A 203 9.72 -14.72 9.63
C GLY A 203 9.79 -14.97 8.11
N THR A 204 8.68 -15.23 7.42
CA THR A 204 8.67 -15.50 5.98
C THR A 204 9.00 -14.24 5.18
N PRO A 205 10.04 -14.23 4.30
CA PRO A 205 10.38 -13.06 3.49
C PRO A 205 9.33 -12.76 2.42
N PRO A 206 9.12 -11.47 2.04
CA PRO A 206 8.16 -11.04 1.03
C PRO A 206 8.74 -11.18 -0.38
N GLU A 207 8.90 -12.38 -0.86
CA GLU A 207 9.41 -12.69 -2.20
C GLU A 207 8.41 -12.29 -3.29
N GLY A 208 8.91 -11.88 -4.47
CA GLY A 208 8.10 -11.33 -5.57
C GLY A 208 6.91 -12.18 -6.00
N TRP A 209 7.09 -13.50 -6.07
CA TRP A 209 6.05 -14.45 -6.45
C TRP A 209 4.91 -14.61 -5.43
N ARG A 210 5.11 -14.18 -4.17
CA ARG A 210 4.09 -14.25 -3.11
C ARG A 210 3.04 -13.16 -3.21
N PHE A 211 3.34 -12.04 -3.89
CA PHE A 211 2.39 -10.93 -4.01
C PHE A 211 1.13 -11.28 -4.80
N PRO A 212 1.23 -11.91 -5.99
CA PRO A 212 0.03 -12.39 -6.71
C PRO A 212 -0.78 -13.41 -5.89
N ILE A 213 -0.09 -14.34 -5.20
CA ILE A 213 -0.75 -15.34 -4.35
C ILE A 213 -1.52 -14.66 -3.21
N ARG A 214 -0.93 -13.67 -2.54
CA ARG A 214 -1.58 -12.91 -1.48
C ARG A 214 -2.82 -12.16 -1.97
N ASN A 215 -2.80 -11.61 -3.19
CA ASN A 215 -3.88 -10.78 -3.71
C ASN A 215 -5.23 -11.51 -3.75
N ARG A 216 -5.26 -12.86 -3.92
CA ARG A 216 -6.49 -13.64 -3.85
C ARG A 216 -7.16 -13.60 -2.48
N ILE A 217 -6.36 -13.48 -1.41
CA ILE A 217 -6.89 -13.34 -0.05
C ILE A 217 -7.45 -11.94 0.16
N LEU A 218 -6.74 -10.93 -0.36
CA LEU A 218 -7.19 -9.54 -0.28
C LEU A 218 -8.54 -9.34 -0.97
N SER A 219 -8.68 -9.81 -2.22
CA SER A 219 -9.95 -9.77 -2.95
C SER A 219 -11.01 -10.69 -2.33
N GLY A 220 -10.61 -11.89 -1.89
CA GLY A 220 -11.52 -12.87 -1.27
C GLY A 220 -12.15 -12.39 0.03
N LEU A 221 -11.41 -11.65 0.86
CA LEU A 221 -11.92 -11.04 2.09
C LEU A 221 -12.85 -9.85 1.83
N SER A 222 -12.79 -9.27 0.64
CA SER A 222 -13.53 -8.05 0.31
C SER A 222 -14.91 -8.35 -0.26
N ALA A 223 -15.85 -7.46 -0.05
CA ALA A 223 -17.12 -7.41 -0.78
C ALA A 223 -16.90 -6.84 -2.20
N GLY A 224 -15.97 -5.90 -2.31
CA GLY A 224 -15.57 -5.32 -3.59
C GLY A 224 -14.16 -4.76 -3.55
N VAL A 225 -13.57 -4.55 -4.73
CA VAL A 225 -12.20 -4.05 -4.92
C VAL A 225 -12.23 -2.77 -5.74
N ALA A 226 -11.65 -1.70 -5.20
CA ALA A 226 -11.51 -0.40 -5.84
C ALA A 226 -10.08 -0.20 -6.36
N ALA A 227 -9.91 -0.17 -7.67
CA ALA A 227 -8.66 0.17 -8.34
C ALA A 227 -8.57 1.68 -8.57
N VAL A 228 -7.56 2.34 -7.99
CA VAL A 228 -7.43 3.80 -8.04
C VAL A 228 -6.56 4.24 -9.21
N GLU A 229 -5.38 3.71 -9.36
CA GLU A 229 -4.49 3.89 -10.51
C GLU A 229 -3.82 2.58 -10.88
N ALA A 230 -3.74 2.29 -12.16
CA ALA A 230 -3.05 1.15 -12.73
C ALA A 230 -2.57 1.45 -14.14
N ALA A 231 -1.29 1.22 -14.42
CA ALA A 231 -0.81 1.15 -15.79
C ALA A 231 -1.36 -0.12 -16.50
N GLU A 232 -1.25 -0.18 -17.82
CA GLU A 232 -1.82 -1.25 -18.65
C GLU A 232 -1.40 -2.68 -18.24
N HIS A 233 -0.18 -2.83 -17.72
CA HIS A 233 0.37 -4.13 -17.27
C HIS A 233 0.63 -4.16 -15.75
N SER A 234 -0.16 -3.42 -14.98
CA SER A 234 0.00 -3.32 -13.53
C SER A 234 -0.44 -4.60 -12.80
N GLY A 235 0.29 -4.96 -11.73
CA GLY A 235 -0.15 -5.99 -10.78
C GLY A 235 -1.52 -5.71 -10.13
N THR A 236 -1.99 -4.47 -10.14
CA THR A 236 -3.32 -4.06 -9.69
C THR A 236 -4.41 -4.75 -10.51
N LEU A 237 -4.20 -4.90 -11.84
CA LEU A 237 -5.14 -5.57 -12.72
C LEU A 237 -5.26 -7.07 -12.43
N ILE A 238 -4.20 -7.69 -11.88
CA ILE A 238 -4.27 -9.08 -11.40
C ILE A 238 -5.27 -9.17 -10.24
N THR A 239 -5.23 -8.22 -9.29
CA THR A 239 -6.18 -8.19 -8.16
C THR A 239 -7.61 -7.94 -8.63
N ALA A 240 -7.80 -7.03 -9.60
CA ALA A 240 -9.12 -6.77 -10.18
C ALA A 240 -9.69 -8.03 -10.86
N ARG A 241 -8.85 -8.76 -11.63
CA ARG A 241 -9.26 -10.02 -12.27
C ARG A 241 -9.62 -11.09 -11.25
N LEU A 242 -8.78 -11.27 -10.20
CA LEU A 242 -9.08 -12.19 -9.11
C LEU A 242 -10.41 -11.86 -8.43
N ALA A 243 -10.71 -10.57 -8.25
CA ALA A 243 -12.00 -10.13 -7.69
C ALA A 243 -13.17 -10.56 -8.57
N LEU A 244 -13.08 -10.36 -9.90
CA LEU A 244 -14.10 -10.81 -10.86
C LEU A 244 -14.28 -12.34 -10.82
N ASP A 245 -13.17 -13.09 -10.86
CA ASP A 245 -13.19 -14.56 -10.80
C ASP A 245 -13.81 -15.08 -9.49
N GLN A 246 -13.75 -14.28 -8.42
CA GLN A 246 -14.31 -14.57 -7.11
C GLN A 246 -15.73 -14.00 -6.90
N ASN A 247 -16.39 -13.49 -7.96
CA ASN A 247 -17.68 -12.82 -7.89
C ASN A 247 -17.72 -11.63 -6.90
N ARG A 248 -16.66 -10.83 -6.90
CA ARG A 248 -16.59 -9.56 -6.16
C ARG A 248 -16.78 -8.40 -7.11
N GLU A 249 -17.49 -7.37 -6.64
CA GLU A 249 -17.62 -6.13 -7.41
C GLU A 249 -16.27 -5.47 -7.61
N VAL A 250 -16.04 -4.97 -8.82
CA VAL A 250 -14.84 -4.21 -9.15
C VAL A 250 -15.24 -2.78 -9.46
N PHE A 251 -14.54 -1.86 -8.83
CA PHE A 251 -14.68 -0.42 -8.99
C PHE A 251 -13.39 0.16 -9.53
N ALA A 252 -13.46 1.19 -10.37
CA ALA A 252 -12.28 1.83 -10.90
C ALA A 252 -12.44 3.35 -10.91
N VAL A 253 -11.40 4.04 -10.46
CA VAL A 253 -11.31 5.50 -10.53
C VAL A 253 -10.86 5.88 -11.95
N PRO A 254 -11.60 6.74 -12.65
CA PRO A 254 -11.21 7.23 -13.95
C PRO A 254 -10.06 8.23 -13.84
N GLY A 255 -9.25 8.32 -14.88
CA GLY A 255 -8.25 9.38 -15.03
C GLY A 255 -8.18 9.88 -16.46
N PRO A 256 -7.29 10.85 -16.76
CA PRO A 256 -7.12 11.35 -18.12
C PRO A 256 -6.85 10.21 -19.11
N ALA A 257 -7.43 10.32 -20.31
CA ALA A 257 -7.37 9.25 -21.32
C ALA A 257 -5.94 8.95 -21.79
N ASP A 258 -5.07 9.95 -21.77
CA ASP A 258 -3.67 9.90 -22.17
C ASP A 258 -2.70 9.65 -21.00
N ALA A 259 -3.19 9.55 -19.76
CA ALA A 259 -2.36 9.31 -18.59
C ALA A 259 -1.98 7.83 -18.48
N PRO A 260 -0.69 7.45 -18.55
CA PRO A 260 -0.26 6.05 -18.49
C PRO A 260 -0.72 5.32 -17.22
N MET A 261 -0.78 6.03 -16.09
CA MET A 261 -1.20 5.47 -14.80
C MET A 261 -2.72 5.24 -14.70
N SER A 262 -3.50 5.76 -15.64
CA SER A 262 -4.94 5.56 -15.71
C SER A 262 -5.34 4.56 -16.81
N ALA A 263 -4.41 4.13 -17.66
CA ALA A 263 -4.71 3.25 -18.80
C ALA A 263 -5.39 1.94 -18.37
N GLY A 264 -4.91 1.33 -17.28
CA GLY A 264 -5.47 0.08 -16.76
C GLY A 264 -6.86 0.26 -16.15
N THR A 265 -7.07 1.29 -15.31
CA THR A 265 -8.38 1.56 -14.68
C THR A 265 -9.41 2.00 -15.71
N ASN A 266 -9.05 2.90 -16.64
CA ASN A 266 -9.90 3.27 -17.77
C ASN A 266 -10.24 2.06 -18.66
N GLY A 267 -9.28 1.15 -18.87
CA GLY A 267 -9.49 -0.09 -19.60
C GLY A 267 -10.51 -1.01 -18.93
N LEU A 268 -10.46 -1.19 -17.59
CA LEU A 268 -11.47 -1.95 -16.85
C LEU A 268 -12.87 -1.34 -17.03
N ILE A 269 -12.98 -0.01 -16.94
CA ILE A 269 -14.26 0.70 -17.15
C ILE A 269 -14.76 0.51 -18.57
N ALA A 270 -13.89 0.70 -19.56
CA ALA A 270 -14.26 0.61 -20.99
C ALA A 270 -14.76 -0.79 -21.39
N ARG A 271 -14.23 -1.86 -20.78
CA ARG A 271 -14.65 -3.24 -21.01
C ARG A 271 -15.87 -3.65 -20.19
N GLY A 272 -16.41 -2.76 -19.32
CA GLY A 272 -17.50 -3.10 -18.41
C GLY A 272 -17.09 -4.07 -17.28
N GLU A 273 -15.79 -4.23 -17.02
CA GLU A 273 -15.25 -5.07 -15.97
C GLU A 273 -15.22 -4.37 -14.60
N ALA A 274 -15.36 -3.04 -14.59
CA ALA A 274 -15.41 -2.24 -13.37
C ALA A 274 -16.43 -1.11 -13.48
N LYS A 275 -17.16 -0.88 -12.38
CA LYS A 275 -18.00 0.31 -12.24
C LYS A 275 -17.11 1.54 -12.02
N LEU A 276 -17.33 2.60 -12.80
CA LEU A 276 -16.67 3.89 -12.59
C LEU A 276 -17.10 4.49 -11.25
N ILE A 277 -16.12 4.90 -10.43
CA ILE A 277 -16.36 5.59 -9.16
C ILE A 277 -15.59 6.90 -9.08
N ARG A 278 -16.17 7.88 -8.36
CA ARG A 278 -15.58 9.19 -8.09
C ARG A 278 -15.48 9.48 -6.59
N SER A 279 -16.21 8.70 -5.78
CA SER A 279 -16.31 8.85 -4.33
C SER A 279 -16.65 7.51 -3.68
N ALA A 280 -16.53 7.42 -2.36
CA ALA A 280 -16.97 6.25 -1.59
C ALA A 280 -18.48 5.99 -1.73
N GLN A 281 -19.28 7.03 -1.96
CA GLN A 281 -20.73 6.89 -2.13
C GLN A 281 -21.08 6.02 -3.34
N ASP A 282 -20.28 6.08 -4.42
CA ASP A 282 -20.51 5.26 -5.62
C ASP A 282 -20.30 3.76 -5.33
N ILE A 283 -19.48 3.43 -4.31
CA ILE A 283 -19.28 2.07 -3.79
C ILE A 283 -20.40 1.69 -2.81
N LEU A 284 -20.65 2.56 -1.83
CA LEU A 284 -21.55 2.27 -0.72
C LEU A 284 -22.97 1.97 -1.18
N VAL A 285 -23.44 2.64 -2.23
CA VAL A 285 -24.79 2.45 -2.78
C VAL A 285 -25.05 1.00 -3.20
N GLU A 286 -24.04 0.27 -3.68
CA GLU A 286 -24.16 -1.13 -4.08
C GLU A 286 -24.37 -2.08 -2.89
N TYR A 287 -24.05 -1.63 -1.68
CA TYR A 287 -24.03 -2.47 -0.48
C TYR A 287 -25.08 -2.11 0.57
N VAL A 288 -25.86 -1.05 0.38
CA VAL A 288 -26.87 -0.59 1.35
C VAL A 288 -27.86 -1.72 1.71
N THR A 289 -28.29 -2.48 0.72
CA THR A 289 -29.24 -3.59 0.95
C THR A 289 -28.58 -4.79 1.64
N ARG A 290 -27.30 -5.08 1.30
CA ARG A 290 -26.58 -6.23 1.84
C ARG A 290 -26.05 -5.98 3.26
N PHE A 291 -25.68 -4.74 3.58
CA PHE A 291 -25.11 -4.34 4.87
C PHE A 291 -25.84 -3.14 5.49
N PRO A 292 -27.17 -3.24 5.71
CA PRO A 292 -28.00 -2.09 6.11
C PRO A 292 -27.62 -1.51 7.47
N HIS A 293 -27.03 -2.31 8.35
CA HIS A 293 -26.62 -1.88 9.71
C HIS A 293 -25.18 -1.38 9.78
N LYS A 294 -24.37 -1.57 8.73
CA LYS A 294 -22.96 -1.19 8.68
C LYS A 294 -22.73 0.09 7.88
N VAL A 295 -23.53 0.32 6.85
CA VAL A 295 -23.42 1.53 6.04
C VAL A 295 -24.15 2.66 6.75
N ARG A 296 -23.41 3.57 7.37
CA ARG A 296 -23.96 4.82 7.90
C ARG A 296 -24.32 5.70 6.71
N GLN A 297 -25.59 5.81 6.39
CA GLN A 297 -26.05 6.85 5.49
C GLN A 297 -25.82 8.19 6.20
N ALA A 298 -25.00 9.06 5.65
CA ALA A 298 -24.98 10.43 6.10
C ALA A 298 -26.43 10.96 5.95
N PRO A 299 -27.00 11.53 7.01
CA PRO A 299 -28.35 12.11 6.88
C PRO A 299 -28.32 13.09 5.71
N PRO A 300 -29.40 13.14 4.89
CA PRO A 300 -29.47 14.09 3.81
C PRO A 300 -29.16 15.48 4.38
N LEU A 301 -28.21 16.18 3.78
CA LEU A 301 -27.85 17.53 4.21
C LEU A 301 -29.12 18.39 4.12
N SER A 302 -29.59 18.86 5.27
CA SER A 302 -30.57 19.95 5.26
C SER A 302 -29.90 21.17 4.56
N ARG A 303 -30.70 22.01 3.93
CA ARG A 303 -30.18 23.23 3.28
C ARG A 303 -29.32 24.06 4.24
N GLU A 304 -29.75 24.20 5.48
CA GLU A 304 -29.01 24.86 6.56
C GLU A 304 -27.69 24.15 6.91
N GLY A 305 -27.69 22.81 6.95
CA GLY A 305 -26.48 22.03 7.18
C GLY A 305 -25.50 22.06 6.00
N ALA A 306 -25.99 22.26 4.76
CA ALA A 306 -25.17 22.45 3.58
C ALA A 306 -24.54 23.86 3.59
N GLU A 307 -25.31 24.89 3.95
CA GLU A 307 -24.83 26.26 4.09
C GLU A 307 -23.78 26.38 5.21
N ALA A 308 -24.06 25.80 6.39
CA ALA A 308 -23.10 25.77 7.50
C ALA A 308 -21.79 25.03 7.17
N ARG A 309 -21.84 23.98 6.34
CA ARG A 309 -20.63 23.30 5.87
C ARG A 309 -19.88 24.06 4.79
N LEU A 310 -20.59 24.80 3.95
CA LEU A 310 -19.98 25.70 2.98
C LEU A 310 -19.32 26.89 3.69
N GLU A 311 -19.91 27.42 4.75
CA GLU A 311 -19.32 28.44 5.61
C GLU A 311 -18.11 27.90 6.39
N ALA A 312 -18.20 26.67 6.94
CA ALA A 312 -17.08 26.04 7.63
C ALA A 312 -15.96 25.53 6.67
N ALA A 313 -16.29 25.28 5.41
CA ALA A 313 -15.35 24.93 4.36
C ALA A 313 -14.89 26.13 3.54
N ALA A 314 -15.51 27.32 3.72
CA ALA A 314 -14.86 28.55 3.35
C ALA A 314 -13.60 28.64 4.21
N GLU A 315 -12.48 28.18 3.66
CA GLU A 315 -11.18 28.45 4.27
C GLU A 315 -11.18 29.91 4.69
N PRO A 316 -10.76 30.25 5.94
CA PRO A 316 -10.49 31.64 6.27
C PRO A 316 -9.61 32.15 5.14
N ALA A 317 -10.04 33.24 4.48
CA ALA A 317 -9.35 33.80 3.30
C ALA A 317 -7.86 33.69 3.61
N PRO A 318 -7.06 33.05 2.73
CA PRO A 318 -5.68 32.73 3.07
C PRO A 318 -5.09 33.96 3.71
N GLU A 319 -4.60 33.83 4.95
CA GLU A 319 -3.95 34.96 5.63
C GLU A 319 -3.06 35.57 4.57
N PRO A 320 -3.15 36.89 4.32
CA PRO A 320 -2.43 37.48 3.21
C PRO A 320 -1.02 36.99 3.33
N VAL A 321 -0.61 36.17 2.35
CA VAL A 321 0.73 35.56 2.32
C VAL A 321 1.64 36.73 2.63
N PRO A 322 2.39 36.70 3.77
CA PRO A 322 3.17 37.88 4.16
C PRO A 322 3.95 38.24 2.92
N ARG A 323 3.67 39.45 2.38
CA ARG A 323 4.37 39.94 1.17
C ARG A 323 5.82 39.63 1.46
N PRO A 324 6.56 39.00 0.53
CA PRO A 324 7.94 38.60 0.79
C PRO A 324 8.58 39.80 1.45
N ALA A 325 9.00 39.66 2.71
CA ALA A 325 9.58 40.78 3.49
C ALA A 325 10.53 41.46 2.53
N GLU A 326 10.36 42.77 2.33
CA GLU A 326 11.18 43.57 1.41
C GLU A 326 12.58 43.06 1.58
N ARG A 327 13.09 42.31 0.59
CA ARG A 327 14.39 41.66 0.70
C ARG A 327 15.34 42.79 0.99
N ASN A 328 15.88 42.83 2.20
CA ASN A 328 16.97 43.77 2.48
C ASN A 328 17.94 43.67 1.33
N PRO A 329 18.31 44.77 0.70
CA PRO A 329 19.17 44.72 -0.48
C PRO A 329 20.39 43.89 -0.12
N LEU A 330 20.68 42.89 -0.94
CA LEU A 330 21.82 42.00 -0.71
C LEU A 330 23.08 42.86 -0.47
N PRO A 331 23.95 42.48 0.49
CA PRO A 331 25.19 43.18 0.76
C PRO A 331 25.97 43.42 -0.52
N LEU A 332 26.44 44.66 -0.72
CA LEU A 332 27.24 45.05 -1.87
C LEU A 332 28.70 44.64 -1.61
N ARG A 333 29.34 44.07 -2.61
CA ARG A 333 30.78 43.66 -2.60
C ARG A 333 31.52 44.30 -3.75
N PRO A 334 32.82 44.61 -3.60
CA PRO A 334 33.60 45.19 -4.67
C PRO A 334 33.69 44.25 -5.90
N ARG A 335 33.58 44.82 -7.10
CA ARG A 335 33.72 44.10 -8.37
C ARG A 335 35.04 43.34 -8.49
N SER A 336 36.11 43.86 -7.87
CA SER A 336 37.41 43.19 -7.83
C SER A 336 37.38 41.81 -7.21
N GLU A 337 36.44 41.53 -6.28
CA GLU A 337 36.25 40.19 -5.70
C GLU A 337 35.63 39.23 -6.74
N LEU A 338 34.70 39.71 -7.57
CA LEU A 338 34.09 38.96 -8.68
C LEU A 338 35.12 38.63 -9.76
N GLU A 339 36.01 39.57 -10.06
CA GLU A 339 37.09 39.41 -11.04
C GLU A 339 38.18 38.48 -10.55
N ALA A 340 38.40 38.40 -9.24
CA ALA A 340 39.34 37.48 -8.60
C ALA A 340 38.81 36.03 -8.51
N MET A 341 37.53 35.84 -8.73
CA MET A 341 36.95 34.46 -8.81
C MET A 341 37.42 33.81 -10.11
N GLY A 342 37.73 32.53 -10.04
CA GLY A 342 37.99 31.72 -11.24
C GLY A 342 36.75 31.68 -12.17
N ASP A 343 36.94 31.37 -13.44
CA ASP A 343 35.91 31.39 -14.46
C ASP A 343 34.67 30.57 -14.11
N GLU A 344 34.88 29.37 -13.55
CA GLU A 344 33.77 28.46 -13.19
C GLU A 344 32.92 28.96 -11.98
N PRO A 345 33.53 29.35 -10.83
CA PRO A 345 32.76 29.96 -9.73
C PRO A 345 32.01 31.20 -10.16
N ARG A 346 32.58 32.04 -11.02
CA ARG A 346 31.94 33.24 -11.57
C ARG A 346 30.76 32.92 -12.43
N ALA A 347 30.86 31.92 -13.32
CA ALA A 347 29.75 31.47 -14.17
C ALA A 347 28.59 30.90 -13.31
N ILE A 348 28.91 30.11 -12.27
CA ILE A 348 27.93 29.54 -11.34
C ILE A 348 27.25 30.66 -10.53
N PHE A 349 28.01 31.62 -10.00
CA PHE A 349 27.47 32.76 -9.28
C PHE A 349 26.51 33.59 -10.13
N ALA A 350 26.88 33.87 -11.38
CA ALA A 350 26.06 34.62 -12.33
C ALA A 350 24.70 33.92 -12.58
N LEU A 351 24.68 32.63 -12.67
CA LEU A 351 23.42 31.85 -12.80
C LEU A 351 22.52 31.92 -11.56
N LEU A 352 23.12 32.07 -10.37
CA LEU A 352 22.41 32.12 -9.08
C LEU A 352 21.99 33.53 -8.69
N SER A 353 22.43 34.55 -9.42
CA SER A 353 22.00 35.95 -9.26
C SER A 353 20.56 36.10 -9.70
N GLY A 354 19.65 36.24 -8.73
CA GLY A 354 18.21 36.43 -8.96
C GLY A 354 17.34 35.18 -8.98
N ARG A 355 17.89 33.97 -8.87
CA ARG A 355 17.11 32.72 -8.78
C ARG A 355 17.83 31.67 -7.92
N ALA A 356 17.04 30.73 -7.38
CA ALA A 356 17.57 29.61 -6.60
C ALA A 356 17.54 28.34 -7.47
N LEU A 357 18.67 27.65 -7.60
CA LEU A 357 18.84 26.43 -8.40
C LEU A 357 19.39 25.29 -7.56
N VAL A 358 19.08 24.04 -7.94
CA VAL A 358 19.74 22.84 -7.40
C VAL A 358 21.01 22.54 -8.21
N PRO A 359 22.01 21.79 -7.64
CA PRO A 359 23.25 21.48 -8.34
C PRO A 359 23.07 20.86 -9.74
N ASP A 360 22.11 19.96 -9.91
CA ASP A 360 21.83 19.30 -11.19
C ASP A 360 21.34 20.28 -12.28
N GLU A 361 20.59 21.31 -11.89
CA GLU A 361 20.14 22.38 -12.81
C GLU A 361 21.31 23.29 -13.22
N ILE A 362 22.30 23.48 -12.33
CA ILE A 362 23.51 24.25 -12.62
C ILE A 362 24.40 23.45 -13.59
N VAL A 363 24.58 22.15 -13.37
CA VAL A 363 25.31 21.26 -14.29
C VAL A 363 24.70 21.31 -15.68
N GLY A 364 23.38 21.18 -15.79
CA GLY A 364 22.67 21.20 -17.07
C GLY A 364 22.76 22.56 -17.83
N ARG A 365 23.14 23.65 -17.15
CA ARG A 365 23.22 25.01 -17.75
C ARG A 365 24.63 25.53 -17.99
N THR A 366 25.65 24.90 -17.36
CA THR A 366 27.03 25.38 -17.42
C THR A 366 27.97 24.48 -18.17
N GLU A 367 27.56 23.24 -18.51
CA GLU A 367 28.43 22.19 -19.05
C GLU A 367 29.62 21.85 -18.13
N ILE A 368 29.65 22.37 -16.89
CA ILE A 368 30.70 22.09 -15.90
C ILE A 368 30.39 20.73 -15.25
N PRO A 369 31.36 19.82 -15.14
CA PRO A 369 31.14 18.52 -14.52
C PRO A 369 30.62 18.64 -13.07
N ALA A 370 29.64 17.81 -12.67
CA ALA A 370 28.96 17.85 -11.38
C ALA A 370 29.90 17.93 -10.16
N ARG A 371 31.06 17.24 -10.21
CA ARG A 371 32.09 17.30 -9.16
C ARG A 371 32.64 18.72 -9.00
N ARG A 372 32.90 19.42 -10.10
CA ARG A 372 33.44 20.79 -10.11
C ARG A 372 32.40 21.81 -9.69
N VAL A 373 31.13 21.62 -10.09
CA VAL A 373 29.97 22.43 -9.62
C VAL A 373 29.84 22.34 -8.11
N ASN A 374 29.84 21.14 -7.54
CA ASN A 374 29.73 20.95 -6.08
C ASN A 374 30.91 21.57 -5.31
N THR A 375 32.14 21.45 -5.84
CA THR A 375 33.33 22.10 -5.25
C THR A 375 33.19 23.64 -5.28
N ALA A 376 32.74 24.21 -6.39
CA ALA A 376 32.58 25.65 -6.54
C ALA A 376 31.43 26.18 -5.63
N LEU A 377 30.29 25.44 -5.51
CA LEU A 377 29.21 25.79 -4.60
C LEU A 377 29.67 25.81 -3.15
N THR A 378 30.44 24.82 -2.72
CA THR A 378 30.99 24.75 -1.35
C THR A 378 31.96 25.93 -1.09
N LEU A 379 32.83 26.26 -2.03
CA LEU A 379 33.74 27.39 -1.91
C LEU A 379 32.99 28.73 -1.84
N LEU A 380 32.08 28.96 -2.73
CA LEU A 380 31.27 30.20 -2.78
C LEU A 380 30.39 30.35 -1.52
N GLN A 381 29.88 29.24 -0.98
CA GLN A 381 29.13 29.25 0.28
C GLN A 381 30.06 29.55 1.47
N ALA A 382 31.23 28.91 1.55
CA ALA A 382 32.22 29.17 2.61
C ALA A 382 32.73 30.61 2.62
N GLN A 383 32.80 31.24 1.45
CA GLN A 383 33.17 32.65 1.29
C GLN A 383 32.02 33.64 1.52
N GLY A 384 30.79 33.12 1.78
CA GLY A 384 29.60 33.93 2.04
C GLY A 384 28.94 34.56 0.80
N TYR A 385 29.27 34.07 -0.41
CA TYR A 385 28.67 34.55 -1.66
C TYR A 385 27.33 33.88 -1.97
N LEU A 386 27.07 32.67 -1.41
CA LEU A 386 25.85 31.91 -1.61
C LEU A 386 25.20 31.52 -0.29
N ASN A 387 23.87 31.49 -0.31
CA ASN A 387 23.04 30.88 0.74
C ASN A 387 22.44 29.57 0.23
N GLU A 388 22.44 28.56 1.09
CA GLU A 388 21.72 27.30 0.87
C GLU A 388 20.32 27.43 1.44
N LEU A 389 19.32 27.06 0.64
CA LEU A 389 17.90 27.03 0.98
C LEU A 389 17.42 25.58 1.18
N PRO A 390 16.28 25.33 1.85
CA PRO A 390 15.70 24.00 1.98
C PRO A 390 15.59 23.29 0.62
N GLY A 391 15.96 21.99 0.59
CA GLY A 391 15.99 21.17 -0.62
C GLY A 391 17.28 21.30 -1.44
N LYS A 392 18.40 21.68 -0.82
CA LYS A 392 19.72 21.84 -1.45
C LYS A 392 19.70 22.82 -2.65
N ARG A 393 18.93 23.91 -2.52
CA ARG A 393 18.89 24.99 -3.52
C ARG A 393 19.84 26.09 -3.10
N PHE A 394 20.59 26.64 -4.04
CA PHE A 394 21.54 27.72 -3.80
C PHE A 394 21.08 29.02 -4.45
N THR A 395 21.30 30.16 -3.78
CA THR A 395 21.00 31.50 -4.29
C THR A 395 22.11 32.47 -3.89
N ALA A 396 22.28 33.53 -4.64
CA ALA A 396 23.24 34.59 -4.30
C ALA A 396 22.92 35.23 -2.95
N ALA A 397 23.92 35.40 -2.11
CA ALA A 397 23.87 36.07 -0.82
C ALA A 397 24.36 37.53 -0.86
N VAL A 398 25.02 37.93 -1.96
CA VAL A 398 25.62 39.24 -2.15
C VAL A 398 25.30 39.77 -3.57
N ARG A 399 25.54 41.05 -3.78
CA ARG A 399 25.57 41.70 -5.12
C ARG A 399 26.93 42.36 -5.30
N PHE A 400 27.41 42.46 -6.52
CA PHE A 400 28.62 43.18 -6.85
C PHE A 400 28.31 44.54 -7.44
N ASP A 401 29.23 45.52 -7.24
CA ASP A 401 29.17 46.83 -7.86
C ASP A 401 29.18 46.68 -9.41
N ASP A 402 28.49 47.58 -10.13
CA ASP A 402 28.43 47.62 -11.59
C ASP A 402 29.82 47.95 -12.23
#